data_c555c3ca6c166187862df8c13f21d496
#
_entry.id   c555c3ca6c166187862df8c13f21d496
#
_cell.length_a   1.000
_cell.length_b   1.000
_cell.length_c   1.000
_cell.angle_alpha   90.00
_cell.angle_beta   90.00
_cell.angle_gamma   90.00
#
_symmetry.space_group_name_H-M   'P 1'
#
loop_
_entity.id
_entity.type
_entity.pdbx_description
1 polymer ?
#
loop_
_entity_poly.entity_id
_entity_poly.type
_entity_poly.pdbx_seq_one_letter_code
_entity_poly.pdbx_strand_id
1 'polypeptide(L)'
;MIVHNKEPEVSPFRLIISTATLNEPVIACPVCGYDYVHIRDVQVHQNHNHVHVHGDDCDVTRTTAGSRNRGSSVTIRFWGECQHAFAYTWSFHKGNTRVTLHDVASIGINQFPSCLWRD
;
A
#
# COMPACT_ATOMS: atom_id res chain seq x y z
N MET A 1 5.94 -29.38 -8.94
CA MET A 1 5.64 -28.80 -7.83
C MET A 1 5.65 -27.32 -7.81
N ILE A 2 5.68 -26.59 -8.58
CA ILE A 2 5.77 -25.16 -8.45
C ILE A 2 4.42 -24.51 -8.47
N VAL A 3 4.22 -23.61 -7.58
CA VAL A 3 3.00 -22.84 -7.55
C VAL A 3 3.27 -21.53 -8.23
N HIS A 4 2.79 -21.40 -9.44
CA HIS A 4 3.15 -20.28 -10.27
C HIS A 4 2.44 -19.00 -9.95
N ASN A 5 1.27 -19.10 -9.35
CA ASN A 5 0.49 -17.92 -9.01
C ASN A 5 0.63 -17.52 -7.56
N LYS A 6 1.61 -18.08 -6.90
CA LYS A 6 1.83 -17.77 -5.51
C LYS A 6 2.46 -16.39 -5.39
N GLU A 7 1.97 -15.63 -4.46
CA GLU A 7 2.51 -14.32 -4.17
C GLU A 7 3.90 -14.45 -3.56
N PRO A 8 4.78 -13.48 -3.83
CA PRO A 8 6.10 -13.46 -3.18
C PRO A 8 5.96 -13.43 -1.66
N GLU A 9 6.86 -14.12 -0.98
CA GLU A 9 6.87 -14.16 0.46
C GLU A 9 7.77 -13.07 0.99
N VAL A 10 7.19 -12.17 1.76
CA VAL A 10 7.91 -11.05 2.35
C VAL A 10 7.39 -10.87 3.77
N SER A 11 8.28 -10.51 4.67
CA SER A 11 7.88 -10.24 6.04
C SER A 11 6.80 -9.16 6.08
N PRO A 12 5.70 -9.35 6.81
CA PRO A 12 4.64 -8.34 6.90
C PRO A 12 5.05 -7.11 7.69
N PHE A 13 6.23 -7.11 8.30
CA PHE A 13 6.69 -5.98 9.09
C PHE A 13 7.81 -5.21 8.39
N ARG A 14 8.05 -5.51 7.13
CA ARG A 14 9.18 -4.94 6.41
C ARG A 14 8.79 -3.65 5.70
N LEU A 15 9.49 -2.58 6.01
CA LEU A 15 9.38 -1.33 5.29
C LEU A 15 10.73 -1.04 4.69
N ILE A 16 10.81 -0.98 3.37
CA ILE A 16 12.06 -0.80 2.65
C ILE A 16 12.18 0.63 2.16
N ILE A 17 13.30 1.25 2.49
CA ILE A 17 13.60 2.59 2.04
C ILE A 17 14.95 2.55 1.33
N SER A 18 15.02 3.22 0.21
CA SER A 18 16.25 3.31 -0.58
C SER A 18 16.68 4.76 -0.73
N THR A 19 17.98 4.98 -0.75
CA THR A 19 18.54 6.30 -1.09
C THR A 19 19.37 6.23 -2.36
N ALA A 20 19.33 5.09 -3.05
CA ALA A 20 20.27 4.83 -4.14
C ALA A 20 20.07 5.74 -5.35
N THR A 21 18.83 6.03 -5.70
CA THR A 21 18.54 6.78 -6.93
C THR A 21 18.58 8.29 -6.70
N LEU A 22 17.91 8.76 -5.66
CA LEU A 22 17.74 10.20 -5.45
C LEU A 22 18.65 10.79 -4.36
N ASN A 23 19.43 9.95 -3.71
CA ASN A 23 20.19 10.38 -2.54
C ASN A 23 19.27 10.96 -1.46
N GLU A 24 18.01 10.53 -1.48
CA GLU A 24 16.99 10.87 -0.52
C GLU A 24 16.23 9.59 -0.17
N PRO A 25 15.63 9.50 1.02
CA PRO A 25 14.88 8.30 1.36
C PRO A 25 13.60 8.20 0.53
N VAL A 26 13.47 7.12 -0.21
CA VAL A 26 12.27 6.83 -0.99
C VAL A 26 11.82 5.41 -0.69
N ILE A 27 10.53 5.16 -0.87
CA ILE A 27 9.98 3.83 -0.69
C ILE A 27 10.51 2.93 -1.80
N ALA A 28 10.93 1.73 -1.43
CA ALA A 28 11.39 0.73 -2.37
C ALA A 28 10.50 -0.50 -2.29
N CYS A 29 10.49 -1.27 -3.37
CA CYS A 29 9.75 -2.52 -3.44
C CYS A 29 10.27 -3.49 -2.37
N PRO A 30 9.39 -4.01 -1.51
CA PRO A 30 9.84 -4.94 -0.47
C PRO A 30 10.28 -6.31 -1.00
N VAL A 31 9.97 -6.62 -2.25
CA VAL A 31 10.35 -7.88 -2.85
C VAL A 31 11.76 -7.81 -3.44
N CYS A 32 12.06 -6.78 -4.20
CA CYS A 32 13.33 -6.71 -4.95
C CYS A 32 14.16 -5.45 -4.67
N GLY A 33 13.63 -4.49 -3.91
CA GLY A 33 14.39 -3.29 -3.57
C GLY A 33 14.38 -2.19 -4.62
N TYR A 34 13.65 -2.39 -5.73
CA TYR A 34 13.59 -1.39 -6.78
C TYR A 34 12.87 -0.13 -6.27
N ASP A 35 13.39 1.03 -6.58
CA ASP A 35 12.90 2.24 -5.93
C ASP A 35 12.13 3.20 -6.83
N TYR A 36 11.69 2.75 -8.00
CA TYR A 36 10.69 3.47 -8.78
C TYR A 36 9.32 2.89 -8.43
N VAL A 37 8.69 3.48 -7.44
CA VAL A 37 7.45 2.98 -6.85
C VAL A 37 6.42 4.09 -6.87
N HIS A 38 5.21 3.75 -7.30
CA HIS A 38 4.11 4.69 -7.43
C HIS A 38 3.04 4.43 -6.39
N ILE A 39 2.45 5.47 -5.88
CA ILE A 39 1.28 5.34 -5.01
C ILE A 39 0.07 5.12 -5.91
N ARG A 40 -0.60 3.99 -5.70
CA ARG A 40 -1.78 3.64 -6.46
C ARG A 40 -3.01 4.32 -5.91
N ASP A 41 -3.25 4.17 -4.63
CA ASP A 41 -4.37 4.82 -3.96
C ASP A 41 -4.13 4.87 -2.46
N VAL A 42 -4.95 5.66 -1.79
CA VAL A 42 -4.90 5.82 -0.34
C VAL A 42 -6.30 5.61 0.21
N GLN A 43 -6.42 4.83 1.25
CA GLN A 43 -7.68 4.61 1.94
C GLN A 43 -7.52 4.93 3.41
N VAL A 44 -8.45 5.71 3.93
CA VAL A 44 -8.49 6.04 5.34
C VAL A 44 -9.78 5.48 5.91
N HIS A 45 -9.66 4.65 6.93
CA HIS A 45 -10.79 4.12 7.67
C HIS A 45 -10.84 4.80 9.02
N GLN A 46 -11.92 5.46 9.27
CA GLN A 46 -12.20 6.10 10.53
C GLN A 46 -13.54 5.56 10.98
N ASN A 47 -13.78 5.48 12.25
CA ASN A 47 -14.95 4.79 12.82
C ASN A 47 -16.19 4.74 11.91
N HIS A 48 -16.70 5.89 11.50
CA HIS A 48 -17.89 5.96 10.64
C HIS A 48 -17.58 6.39 9.21
N ASN A 49 -16.37 6.73 8.94
CA ASN A 49 -15.99 7.30 7.65
C ASN A 49 -14.97 6.41 6.93
N HIS A 50 -15.13 6.35 5.63
CA HIS A 50 -14.15 5.70 4.77
C HIS A 50 -13.85 6.66 3.64
N VAL A 51 -12.60 7.01 3.47
CA VAL A 51 -12.15 7.91 2.42
C VAL A 51 -11.23 7.13 1.51
N HIS A 52 -11.49 7.20 0.21
CA HIS A 52 -10.67 6.53 -0.79
C HIS A 52 -10.24 7.54 -1.83
N VAL A 53 -8.95 7.80 -1.89
CA VAL A 53 -8.36 8.72 -2.87
C VAL A 53 -7.73 7.86 -3.97
N HIS A 54 -8.21 8.01 -5.19
CA HIS A 54 -7.74 7.20 -6.31
C HIS A 54 -7.85 7.99 -7.60
N GLY A 55 -6.85 7.88 -8.47
CA GLY A 55 -6.81 8.66 -9.70
C GLY A 55 -6.99 10.14 -9.40
N ASP A 56 -8.00 10.73 -10.03
CA ASP A 56 -8.35 12.13 -9.80
C ASP A 56 -9.53 12.29 -8.85
N ASP A 57 -9.96 11.22 -8.22
CA ASP A 57 -11.20 11.19 -7.44
C ASP A 57 -10.95 10.96 -5.96
N CYS A 58 -11.90 11.39 -5.18
CA CYS A 58 -11.92 11.15 -3.76
C CYS A 58 -13.34 10.78 -3.36
N ASP A 59 -13.51 9.55 -2.89
CA ASP A 59 -14.81 9.05 -2.45
C ASP A 59 -14.87 9.06 -0.94
N VAL A 60 -15.94 9.61 -0.39
CA VAL A 60 -16.17 9.58 1.04
C VAL A 60 -17.46 8.81 1.29
N THR A 61 -17.34 7.75 2.06
CA THR A 61 -18.48 6.92 2.44
C THR A 61 -18.64 7.01 3.95
N ARG A 62 -19.87 7.18 4.38
CA ARG A 62 -20.17 7.25 5.79
C ARG A 62 -21.19 6.18 6.14
N THR A 63 -20.94 5.46 7.22
CA THR A 63 -21.87 4.45 7.70
C THR A 63 -22.41 4.84 9.05
N THR A 64 -23.64 4.40 9.33
CA THR A 64 -24.24 4.65 10.63
C THR A 64 -23.93 3.53 11.61
N ALA A 65 -23.46 2.39 11.11
CA ALA A 65 -23.25 1.23 11.95
C ALA A 65 -21.97 1.29 12.77
N GLY A 66 -21.05 2.15 12.40
CA GLY A 66 -19.77 2.21 13.08
C GLY A 66 -18.95 0.94 12.88
N SER A 67 -17.66 1.08 12.98
CA SER A 67 -16.76 -0.05 12.90
C SER A 67 -16.60 -0.66 14.28
N ARG A 68 -16.43 -1.97 14.32
CA ARG A 68 -16.06 -2.64 15.55
C ARG A 68 -14.59 -2.44 15.89
N ASN A 69 -13.83 -2.02 14.92
CA ASN A 69 -12.42 -1.73 15.13
C ASN A 69 -12.32 -0.40 15.86
N ARG A 70 -11.59 -0.39 16.92
CA ARG A 70 -11.34 0.82 17.66
C ARG A 70 -10.16 1.52 17.05
N GLY A 71 -10.37 2.68 16.53
CA GLY A 71 -9.30 3.46 15.98
C GLY A 71 -9.37 3.51 14.49
N SER A 72 -8.42 4.21 13.93
CA SER A 72 -8.36 4.51 12.53
C SER A 72 -7.23 3.72 11.88
N SER A 73 -7.35 3.53 10.58
CA SER A 73 -6.28 2.94 9.81
C SER A 73 -6.10 3.70 8.50
N VAL A 74 -4.88 3.68 8.01
CA VAL A 74 -4.56 4.27 6.71
C VAL A 74 -3.87 3.19 5.90
N THR A 75 -4.38 2.94 4.72
CA THR A 75 -3.77 1.98 3.80
C THR A 75 -3.33 2.71 2.56
N ILE A 76 -2.07 2.54 2.20
CA ILE A 76 -1.53 3.09 0.97
C ILE A 76 -1.12 1.91 0.11
N ARG A 77 -1.67 1.84 -1.11
CA ARG A 77 -1.32 0.80 -2.06
C ARG A 77 -0.37 1.35 -3.08
N PHE A 78 0.62 0.53 -3.40
CA PHE A 78 1.73 0.89 -4.28
C PHE A 78 1.86 -0.10 -5.41
N TRP A 79 2.49 0.34 -6.48
CA TRP A 79 3.03 -0.60 -7.45
C TRP A 79 4.39 -0.08 -7.91
N GLY A 80 5.30 -1.03 -8.15
CA GLY A 80 6.64 -0.71 -8.61
C GLY A 80 6.77 -0.96 -10.11
N GLU A 81 7.64 -0.20 -10.74
CA GLU A 81 7.94 -0.45 -12.15
C GLU A 81 8.64 -1.79 -12.34
N CYS A 82 8.99 -2.44 -11.26
CA CYS A 82 9.49 -3.82 -11.25
C CYS A 82 8.39 -4.87 -11.34
N GLN A 83 7.13 -4.44 -11.51
CA GLN A 83 5.97 -5.32 -11.66
C GLN A 83 5.52 -5.99 -10.36
N HIS A 84 5.83 -5.41 -9.22
CA HIS A 84 5.31 -5.86 -7.95
C HIS A 84 4.32 -4.83 -7.41
N ALA A 85 3.22 -5.32 -6.87
CA ALA A 85 2.25 -4.49 -6.16
C ALA A 85 2.29 -4.88 -4.70
N PHE A 86 2.02 -3.92 -3.83
CA PHE A 86 2.03 -4.16 -2.39
C PHE A 86 1.29 -3.03 -1.69
N ALA A 87 1.01 -3.24 -0.42
CA ALA A 87 0.31 -2.25 0.38
C ALA A 87 0.91 -2.20 1.78
N TYR A 88 0.84 -1.03 2.38
CA TYR A 88 1.13 -0.86 3.79
C TYR A 88 -0.09 -0.28 4.47
N THR A 89 -0.39 -0.79 5.64
CA THR A 89 -1.46 -0.26 6.48
C THR A 89 -0.86 0.19 7.80
N TRP A 90 -1.18 1.42 8.17
CA TRP A 90 -0.86 1.98 9.47
C TRP A 90 -2.13 1.94 10.30
N SER A 91 -2.05 1.33 11.47
CA SER A 91 -3.21 1.21 12.33
C SER A 91 -2.83 1.47 13.78
N PHE A 92 -3.76 2.09 14.49
CA PHE A 92 -3.55 2.39 15.91
C PHE A 92 -3.91 1.19 16.76
N HIS A 93 -3.06 0.87 17.72
CA HIS A 93 -3.33 -0.22 18.65
C HIS A 93 -2.68 0.08 20.00
N LYS A 94 -3.51 0.35 21.00
CA LYS A 94 -3.07 0.54 22.39
C LYS A 94 -1.92 1.53 22.54
N GLY A 95 -2.04 2.67 21.89
CA GLY A 95 -1.04 3.73 22.00
C GLY A 95 0.07 3.65 20.99
N ASN A 96 0.09 2.63 20.15
CA ASN A 96 1.10 2.47 19.11
C ASN A 96 0.48 2.57 17.73
N THR A 97 1.22 3.09 16.78
CA THR A 97 0.84 3.02 15.38
C THR A 97 1.64 1.90 14.74
N ARG A 98 0.95 0.86 14.34
CA ARG A 98 1.57 -0.30 13.73
C ARG A 98 1.57 -0.14 12.22
N VAL A 99 2.60 -0.65 11.58
CA VAL A 99 2.68 -0.69 10.12
C VAL A 99 2.78 -2.15 9.69
N THR A 100 1.96 -2.52 8.70
CA THR A 100 1.91 -3.90 8.22
C THR A 100 1.98 -3.90 6.70
N LEU A 101 2.84 -4.74 6.15
CA LEU A 101 2.92 -4.98 4.71
C LEU A 101 1.96 -6.10 4.35
N HIS A 102 1.17 -5.92 3.30
CA HIS A 102 0.23 -6.95 2.85
C HIS A 102 -0.06 -6.79 1.36
N ASP A 103 -0.84 -7.71 0.81
CA ASP A 103 -1.26 -7.70 -0.60
C ASP A 103 -0.09 -7.64 -1.56
N VAL A 104 0.99 -8.35 -1.23
CA VAL A 104 2.18 -8.42 -2.08
C VAL A 104 1.88 -9.37 -3.24
N ALA A 105 2.04 -8.89 -4.46
CA ALA A 105 1.71 -9.66 -5.64
C ALA A 105 2.55 -9.21 -6.83
N SER A 106 2.66 -10.09 -7.81
CA SER A 106 3.25 -9.72 -9.10
C SER A 106 2.13 -9.29 -10.04
N ILE A 107 2.37 -8.23 -10.79
CA ILE A 107 1.38 -7.73 -11.75
C ILE A 107 1.94 -7.92 -13.16
N GLY A 108 1.05 -8.10 -14.11
CA GLY A 108 1.45 -8.29 -15.49
C GLY A 108 2.01 -7.01 -16.10
N ILE A 109 2.86 -7.18 -17.10
CA ILE A 109 3.54 -6.04 -17.73
C ILE A 109 2.56 -5.05 -18.36
N ASN A 110 1.38 -5.51 -18.75
CA ASN A 110 0.38 -4.65 -19.35
C ASN A 110 -0.76 -4.31 -18.39
N GLN A 111 -0.54 -4.49 -17.10
CA GLN A 111 -1.58 -4.35 -16.11
C GLN A 111 -1.24 -3.32 -15.03
N PHE A 112 -0.41 -2.36 -15.36
CA PHE A 112 -0.07 -1.34 -14.39
C PHE A 112 -1.33 -0.56 -14.02
N PRO A 113 -1.67 -0.52 -12.74
CA PRO A 113 -2.84 0.23 -12.32
C PRO A 113 -2.62 1.73 -12.43
N SER A 114 -3.70 2.47 -12.44
CA SER A 114 -3.59 3.92 -12.36
C SER A 114 -2.97 4.30 -11.01
N CYS A 115 -2.37 5.46 -10.96
CA CYS A 115 -1.76 5.96 -9.75
C CYS A 115 -2.23 7.38 -9.47
N LEU A 116 -1.98 7.85 -8.24
CA LEU A 116 -2.46 9.16 -7.83
C LEU A 116 -1.82 10.28 -8.61
N TRP A 117 -0.57 10.13 -8.91
CA TRP A 117 0.12 11.08 -9.77
C TRP A 117 1.21 10.35 -10.51
N ARG A 118 1.61 10.94 -11.59
CA ARG A 118 2.67 10.40 -12.43
C ARG A 118 3.49 11.53 -13.01
N ASP A 119 4.74 11.22 -13.07
CA ASP A 119 5.75 12.04 -13.71
C ASP A 119 6.95 11.23 -14.00
#